data_83033aae14bc6fca7bbf3c25ee21aebc
#
_entry.id   83033aae14bc6fca7bbf3c25ee21aebc
#
_cell.length_a   1.000
_cell.length_b   1.000
_cell.length_c   1.000
_cell.angle_alpha   90.00
_cell.angle_beta   90.00
_cell.angle_gamma   90.00
#
_symmetry.space_group_name_H-M   'P 1'
#
loop_
_entity.id
_entity.type
_entity.pdbx_description
1 polymer ?
#
loop_
_entity_poly.entity_id
_entity_poly.type
_entity_poly.pdbx_seq_one_letter_code
_entity_poly.pdbx_strand_id
1 'polypeptide(L)' 'MVVFGVMLKGWTVAIEKGKTYYCVLTEGPGSYESRGGFKTYEAAKEYFRKQVEELKMS' A
#
# COMPACT_ATOMS: atom_id res chain seq x y z
N MET A 1 -8.08 -8.96 -3.41
CA MET A 1 -8.15 -8.29 -4.73
C MET A 1 -7.47 -6.93 -4.68
N VAL A 2 -6.53 -6.72 -5.56
CA VAL A 2 -5.84 -5.42 -5.65
C VAL A 2 -6.75 -4.43 -6.36
N VAL A 3 -6.98 -3.26 -5.75
CA VAL A 3 -7.83 -2.23 -6.35
C VAL A 3 -7.03 -1.07 -6.89
N PHE A 4 -5.80 -0.90 -6.44
CA PHE A 4 -4.92 0.15 -6.94
C PHE A 4 -3.49 -0.15 -6.55
N GLY A 5 -2.54 0.20 -7.41
CA GLY A 5 -1.14 -0.03 -7.09
C GLY A 5 -0.22 0.78 -7.97
N VAL A 6 0.99 1.01 -7.49
CA VAL A 6 2.03 1.70 -8.25
C VAL A 6 3.35 0.99 -8.03
N MET A 7 4.26 1.16 -9.00
CA MET A 7 5.63 0.66 -8.88
C MET A 7 6.57 1.83 -9.05
N LEU A 8 7.53 1.96 -8.14
CA LEU A 8 8.57 2.98 -8.26
C LEU A 8 9.84 2.52 -7.55
N LYS A 9 10.97 2.80 -8.18
CA LYS A 9 12.29 2.49 -7.62
C LYS A 9 12.44 1.03 -7.19
N GLY A 10 11.82 0.11 -7.94
CA GLY A 10 11.89 -1.31 -7.62
C GLY A 10 10.95 -1.75 -6.51
N TRP A 11 10.10 -0.86 -6.02
CA TRP A 11 9.10 -1.15 -5.00
C TRP A 11 7.72 -1.17 -5.61
N THR A 12 6.85 -1.96 -5.00
CA THR A 12 5.43 -2.01 -5.36
C THR A 12 4.63 -1.63 -4.12
N VAL A 13 3.72 -0.67 -4.27
CA VAL A 13 2.80 -0.30 -3.20
C VAL A 13 1.40 -0.48 -3.75
N ALA A 14 0.56 -1.22 -3.03
CA ALA A 14 -0.77 -1.56 -3.53
C ALA A 14 -1.80 -1.50 -2.43
N ILE A 15 -3.04 -1.16 -2.81
CA ILE A 15 -4.18 -1.24 -1.92
C ILE A 15 -4.96 -2.48 -2.30
N GLU A 16 -5.22 -3.33 -1.32
CA GLU A 16 -5.95 -4.56 -1.53
C GLU A 16 -7.25 -4.53 -0.74
N LYS A 17 -8.34 -4.93 -1.40
CA LYS A 17 -9.64 -4.99 -0.75
C LYS A 17 -9.91 -6.39 -0.23
N GLY A 18 -10.14 -6.51 1.07
CA GLY A 18 -10.57 -7.74 1.68
C GLY A 18 -12.09 -7.75 1.85
N LYS A 19 -12.59 -8.72 2.61
CA LYS A 19 -14.02 -8.83 2.82
C LYS A 19 -14.58 -7.71 3.67
N THR A 20 -13.84 -7.30 4.69
CA THR A 20 -14.31 -6.33 5.67
C THR A 20 -13.44 -5.08 5.69
N TYR A 21 -12.16 -5.24 5.41
CA TYR A 21 -11.19 -4.14 5.54
C TYR A 21 -10.33 -4.06 4.30
N TYR A 22 -9.72 -2.89 4.14
CA TYR A 22 -8.70 -2.68 3.12
C TYR A 22 -7.34 -2.85 3.77
N CYS A 23 -6.34 -3.19 2.97
CA CYS A 23 -4.96 -3.21 3.45
C CYS A 23 -4.04 -2.63 2.39
N VAL A 24 -2.86 -2.21 2.85
CA VAL A 24 -1.84 -1.63 1.99
C VAL A 24 -0.62 -2.53 2.05
N LEU A 25 -0.14 -2.93 0.88
CA LEU A 25 1.03 -3.79 0.74
C LEU A 25 2.18 -2.97 0.20
N THR A 26 3.35 -3.15 0.79
CA THR A 26 4.57 -2.51 0.31
C THR A 26 5.61 -3.60 0.14
N GLU A 27 6.07 -3.81 -1.09
CA GLU A 27 7.00 -4.87 -1.41
C GLU A 27 8.19 -4.33 -2.18
N GLY A 28 9.39 -4.69 -1.76
CA GLY A 28 10.61 -4.30 -2.42
C GLY A 28 11.66 -5.39 -2.34
N PRO A 29 12.88 -5.14 -2.82
CA PRO A 29 13.95 -6.14 -2.78
C PRO A 29 14.25 -6.57 -1.35
N GLY A 30 13.98 -7.84 -1.05
CA GLY A 30 14.25 -8.38 0.27
C GLY A 30 13.37 -7.85 1.39
N SER A 31 12.24 -7.22 1.04
CA SER A 31 11.40 -6.58 2.05
C SER A 31 9.92 -6.70 1.66
N TYR A 32 9.08 -6.90 2.65
CA TYR A 32 7.64 -7.01 2.43
C TYR A 32 6.93 -6.52 3.70
N GLU A 33 5.95 -5.67 3.50
CA GLU A 33 5.15 -5.17 4.62
C GLU A 33 3.68 -5.13 4.21
N SER A 34 2.82 -5.52 5.14
CA SER A 34 1.38 -5.48 4.92
C SER A 34 0.75 -4.78 6.11
N ARG A 35 -0.12 -3.81 5.83
CA ARG A 35 -0.84 -3.11 6.88
C ARG A 35 -2.32 -3.14 6.58
N GLY A 36 -3.10 -3.69 7.50
CA GLY A 36 -4.53 -3.85 7.31
C GLY A 36 -5.35 -3.11 8.34
N GLY A 37 -6.65 -3.39 8.34
CA GLY A 37 -7.55 -2.80 9.31
C GLY A 37 -8.13 -1.46 8.89
N PHE A 38 -7.94 -1.05 7.64
CA PHE A 38 -8.55 0.20 7.15
C PHE A 38 -10.00 -0.07 6.79
N LYS A 39 -10.92 0.63 7.42
CA LYS A 39 -12.34 0.41 7.21
C LYS A 39 -12.87 0.99 5.92
N THR A 40 -12.19 2.00 5.38
CA THR A 40 -12.61 2.66 4.14
C THR A 40 -11.46 2.74 3.16
N TYR A 41 -11.81 2.91 1.88
CA TYR A 41 -10.81 3.10 0.85
C TYR A 41 -9.99 4.38 1.11
N GLU A 42 -10.66 5.44 1.56
CA GLU A 42 -9.97 6.70 1.85
C GLU A 42 -8.90 6.54 2.92
N ALA A 43 -9.18 5.77 3.96
CA ALA A 43 -8.20 5.53 5.01
C ALA A 43 -6.99 4.78 4.48
N ALA A 44 -7.24 3.74 3.66
CA ALA A 44 -6.17 2.98 3.04
C ALA A 44 -5.37 3.86 2.08
N LYS A 45 -6.05 4.70 1.33
CA LYS A 45 -5.40 5.59 0.37
C LYS A 45 -4.48 6.59 1.06
N GLU A 46 -4.88 7.07 2.22
CA GLU A 46 -4.08 7.99 3.03
C GLU A 46 -2.74 7.34 3.38
N TYR A 47 -2.80 6.11 3.88
CA TYR A 47 -1.60 5.38 4.24
C TYR A 47 -0.76 5.06 2.99
N PHE A 48 -1.43 4.66 1.92
CA PHE A 48 -0.79 4.38 0.64
C PHE A 48 0.03 5.59 0.17
N ARG A 49 -0.56 6.78 0.24
CA ARG A 49 0.12 8.00 -0.19
C ARG A 49 1.36 8.27 0.65
N LYS A 50 1.28 8.02 1.95
CA LYS A 50 2.43 8.20 2.84
C LYS A 50 3.56 7.25 2.47
N GLN A 51 3.24 6.01 2.15
CA GLN A 51 4.24 5.03 1.76
C GLN A 51 4.93 5.46 0.44
N VAL A 52 4.15 5.91 -0.52
CA VAL A 52 4.70 6.35 -1.80
C VAL A 52 5.60 7.57 -1.59
N GLU A 53 5.18 8.51 -0.74
CA GLU A 53 5.98 9.70 -0.45
C GLU A 53 7.32 9.32 0.16
N GLU A 54 7.32 8.39 1.11
CA GLU A 54 8.55 7.93 1.74
C GLU A 54 9.51 7.31 0.74
N LEU A 55 8.98 6.53 -0.20
CA LEU A 55 9.80 5.92 -1.24
C LEU A 55 10.39 6.95 -2.18
N LYS A 56 9.62 7.99 -2.49
CA LYS A 56 10.12 9.08 -3.34
C LYS A 56 11.25 9.86 -2.67
N MET A 57 11.22 9.94 -1.37
CA MET A 57 12.19 10.73 -0.61
C MET A 57 13.44 9.95 -0.24
N SER A 58 13.44 8.65 -0.42
CA SER A 58 14.58 7.80 -0.05
C SER A 58 15.57 7.61 -1.18
#